data_b26d6bce5f67251c4f51d4e1ac5a86f0
#
_entry.id   b26d6bce5f67251c4f51d4e1ac5a86f0
#
_cell.length_a   1.000
_cell.length_b   1.000
_cell.length_c   1.000
_cell.angle_alpha   90.00
_cell.angle_beta   90.00
_cell.angle_gamma   90.00
#
_symmetry.space_group_name_H-M   'P 1'
#
loop_
_entity.id
_entity.type
_entity.pdbx_description
1 polymer ?
#
loop_
_entity_poly.entity_id
_entity_poly.type
_entity_poly.pdbx_seq_one_letter_code
_entity_poly.pdbx_strand_id
1 'polypeptide(L)'
;ARTVACYADIIAMRHPKEGAPYVASQYVDIPIINAGDGGHNHPTQTLTDLLTIRREKGKFSGLTIGFCGDLKFGRTVHSLIKALSRYENIQYILISPEELQIPEYLKKDVFEKKGIPFREVERMEEVMPELDIIYMTRVQRERFFNEADYIRLKDSYILDMDKLKNAKEDLSILHPLPRVNEISVKVDRDPRACYFRQALNGKHVRMALIMDLLGVHADEN
;
A
#
# COMPACT_ATOMS: atom_id res chain seq x y z
N ALA A 1 -27.35 -3.53 -2.34
CA ALA A 1 -27.10 -2.34 -1.53
C ALA A 1 -28.40 -1.86 -0.84
N ARG A 2 -29.48 -1.56 -1.58
CA ARG A 2 -30.73 -1.00 -1.03
C ARG A 2 -31.32 -1.83 0.13
N THR A 3 -31.37 -3.15 0.00
CA THR A 3 -31.89 -4.04 1.06
C THR A 3 -31.02 -3.96 2.31
N VAL A 4 -29.69 -3.93 2.16
CA VAL A 4 -28.76 -3.82 3.29
C VAL A 4 -28.89 -2.46 3.98
N ALA A 5 -29.10 -1.39 3.21
CA ALA A 5 -29.29 -0.04 3.74
C ALA A 5 -30.55 0.10 4.65
N CYS A 6 -31.53 -0.83 4.55
CA CYS A 6 -32.65 -0.87 5.47
C CYS A 6 -32.28 -1.38 6.88
N TYR A 7 -31.10 -1.97 7.04
CA TYR A 7 -30.66 -2.62 8.28
C TYR A 7 -29.33 -2.10 8.82
N ALA A 8 -28.71 -1.13 8.13
CA ALA A 8 -27.38 -0.63 8.49
C ALA A 8 -27.29 0.87 8.24
N ASP A 9 -26.48 1.56 9.04
CA ASP A 9 -26.18 2.98 8.90
C ASP A 9 -24.95 3.23 8.04
N ILE A 10 -24.13 2.20 7.81
CA ILE A 10 -22.92 2.22 6.98
C ILE A 10 -22.64 0.84 6.40
N ILE A 11 -22.09 0.79 5.19
CA ILE A 11 -21.74 -0.47 4.52
C ILE A 11 -20.24 -0.48 4.19
N ALA A 12 -19.50 -1.49 4.66
CA ALA A 12 -18.16 -1.81 4.17
C ALA A 12 -18.26 -2.86 3.06
N MET A 13 -17.91 -2.49 1.82
CA MET A 13 -18.05 -3.35 0.65
C MET A 13 -16.70 -3.72 0.05
N ARG A 14 -16.42 -5.04 -0.04
CA ARG A 14 -15.34 -5.59 -0.85
C ARG A 14 -15.94 -6.34 -2.03
N HIS A 15 -15.45 -6.05 -3.25
CA HIS A 15 -16.01 -6.64 -4.46
C HIS A 15 -14.91 -6.98 -5.48
N PRO A 16 -15.02 -8.07 -6.26
CA PRO A 16 -14.03 -8.42 -7.29
C PRO A 16 -14.06 -7.51 -8.51
N LYS A 17 -15.19 -6.84 -8.79
CA LYS A 17 -15.31 -5.90 -9.91
C LYS A 17 -14.93 -4.50 -9.48
N GLU A 18 -14.12 -3.84 -10.30
CA GLU A 18 -13.71 -2.46 -10.14
C GLU A 18 -14.90 -1.51 -10.21
N GLY A 19 -14.92 -0.50 -9.35
CA GLY A 19 -15.99 0.50 -9.28
C GLY A 19 -17.29 0.02 -8.62
N ALA A 20 -17.43 -1.27 -8.26
CA ALA A 20 -18.69 -1.78 -7.67
C ALA A 20 -19.14 -1.04 -6.40
N PRO A 21 -18.26 -0.68 -5.43
CA PRO A 21 -18.67 0.14 -4.29
C PRO A 21 -19.14 1.54 -4.70
N TYR A 22 -18.51 2.15 -5.70
CA TYR A 22 -18.96 3.45 -6.22
C TYR A 22 -20.36 3.35 -6.85
N VAL A 23 -20.59 2.35 -7.70
CA VAL A 23 -21.93 2.13 -8.27
C VAL A 23 -22.95 1.89 -7.16
N ALA A 24 -22.65 1.08 -6.16
CA ALA A 24 -23.54 0.82 -5.04
C ALA A 24 -23.90 2.10 -4.28
N SER A 25 -22.96 3.02 -4.10
CA SER A 25 -23.19 4.29 -3.38
C SER A 25 -24.14 5.24 -4.11
N GLN A 26 -24.35 5.06 -5.43
CA GLN A 26 -25.32 5.88 -6.19
C GLN A 26 -26.77 5.47 -5.94
N TYR A 27 -27.02 4.37 -5.23
CA TYR A 27 -28.35 3.80 -5.01
C TYR A 27 -28.79 3.73 -3.55
N VAL A 28 -28.00 4.29 -2.62
CA VAL A 28 -28.28 4.34 -1.19
C VAL A 28 -27.85 5.68 -0.60
N ASP A 29 -28.51 6.12 0.45
CA ASP A 29 -28.25 7.39 1.13
C ASP A 29 -27.26 7.24 2.30
N ILE A 30 -26.90 6.01 2.66
CA ILE A 30 -25.93 5.72 3.71
C ILE A 30 -24.50 5.59 3.14
N PRO A 31 -23.44 5.88 3.92
CA PRO A 31 -22.08 5.77 3.47
C PRO A 31 -21.68 4.34 3.06
N ILE A 32 -20.92 4.23 1.95
CA ILE A 32 -20.30 2.97 1.55
C ILE A 32 -18.78 3.11 1.60
N ILE A 33 -18.13 2.32 2.46
CA ILE A 33 -16.67 2.21 2.52
C ILE A 33 -16.21 1.19 1.47
N ASN A 34 -15.36 1.63 0.53
CA ASN A 34 -14.66 0.72 -0.37
C ASN A 34 -13.57 -0.04 0.41
N ALA A 35 -13.81 -1.31 0.71
CA ALA A 35 -12.87 -2.23 1.36
C ALA A 35 -11.98 -3.00 0.37
N GLY A 36 -11.91 -2.53 -0.88
CA GLY A 36 -11.13 -3.08 -1.98
C GLY A 36 -12.01 -3.56 -3.13
N ASP A 37 -11.79 -2.98 -4.31
CA ASP A 37 -12.53 -3.28 -5.55
C ASP A 37 -11.58 -3.83 -6.62
N GLY A 38 -11.57 -5.13 -6.80
CA GLY A 38 -10.78 -5.82 -7.82
C GLY A 38 -9.27 -5.52 -7.71
N GLY A 39 -8.66 -5.16 -8.82
CA GLY A 39 -7.28 -4.68 -8.91
C GLY A 39 -7.11 -3.17 -8.78
N HIS A 40 -8.21 -2.42 -8.66
CA HIS A 40 -8.25 -0.98 -8.82
C HIS A 40 -7.77 -0.21 -7.57
N ASN A 41 -8.53 -0.25 -6.47
CA ASN A 41 -8.22 0.54 -5.28
C ASN A 41 -8.36 -0.24 -3.97
N HIS A 42 -7.61 0.23 -2.96
CA HIS A 42 -7.77 -0.21 -1.58
C HIS A 42 -7.65 1.01 -0.64
N PRO A 43 -8.65 1.91 -0.63
CA PRO A 43 -8.52 3.20 0.06
C PRO A 43 -8.28 3.07 1.56
N THR A 44 -8.93 2.10 2.23
CA THR A 44 -8.71 1.89 3.67
C THR A 44 -7.29 1.39 4.00
N GLN A 45 -6.63 0.67 3.06
CA GLN A 45 -5.22 0.33 3.22
C GLN A 45 -4.34 1.57 3.03
N THR A 46 -4.65 2.41 2.05
CA THR A 46 -3.93 3.68 1.84
C THR A 46 -3.97 4.57 3.09
N LEU A 47 -5.13 4.70 3.72
CA LEU A 47 -5.25 5.45 4.99
C LEU A 47 -4.41 4.81 6.11
N THR A 48 -4.38 3.48 6.18
CA THR A 48 -3.53 2.72 7.12
C THR A 48 -2.05 3.04 6.90
N ASP A 49 -1.62 3.02 5.65
CA ASP A 49 -0.23 3.28 5.26
C ASP A 49 0.16 4.73 5.56
N LEU A 50 -0.70 5.69 5.21
CA LEU A 50 -0.47 7.11 5.53
C LEU A 50 -0.38 7.35 7.05
N LEU A 51 -1.29 6.80 7.87
CA LEU A 51 -1.20 6.91 9.32
C LEU A 51 0.11 6.33 9.84
N THR A 52 0.55 5.19 9.28
CA THR A 52 1.81 4.56 9.66
C THR A 52 2.99 5.43 9.29
N ILE A 53 3.07 5.94 8.06
CA ILE A 53 4.11 6.86 7.63
C ILE A 53 4.15 8.10 8.55
N ARG A 54 3.01 8.67 8.86
CA ARG A 54 2.92 9.83 9.77
C ARG A 54 3.45 9.53 11.16
N ARG A 55 3.15 8.36 11.71
CA ARG A 55 3.61 7.94 13.05
C ARG A 55 5.10 7.60 13.08
N GLU A 56 5.60 6.90 12.06
CA GLU A 56 7.00 6.44 12.02
C GLU A 56 7.96 7.57 11.58
N LYS A 57 7.54 8.47 10.67
CA LYS A 57 8.41 9.52 10.11
C LYS A 57 8.05 10.95 10.57
N GLY A 58 6.92 11.16 11.20
CA GLY A 58 6.48 12.48 11.64
C GLY A 58 6.07 13.44 10.50
N LYS A 59 6.25 13.04 9.24
CA LYS A 59 6.05 13.88 8.05
C LYS A 59 5.61 13.04 6.86
N PHE A 60 5.17 13.70 5.78
CA PHE A 60 4.92 13.07 4.49
C PHE A 60 5.87 13.55 3.39
N SER A 61 6.40 14.77 3.52
CA SER A 61 7.27 15.37 2.50
C SER A 61 8.75 15.09 2.77
N GLY A 62 9.59 15.13 1.71
CA GLY A 62 11.03 14.95 1.81
C GLY A 62 11.41 13.52 2.25
N LEU A 63 10.76 12.51 1.69
CA LEU A 63 11.02 11.10 1.95
C LEU A 63 11.45 10.38 0.69
N THR A 64 12.37 9.44 0.84
CA THR A 64 12.73 8.46 -0.21
C THR A 64 12.01 7.15 0.07
N ILE A 65 11.08 6.76 -0.80
CA ILE A 65 10.20 5.60 -0.61
C ILE A 65 10.46 4.57 -1.70
N GLY A 66 10.92 3.39 -1.29
CA GLY A 66 11.06 2.22 -2.14
C GLY A 66 9.79 1.38 -2.15
N PHE A 67 9.23 1.09 -3.32
CA PHE A 67 8.15 0.12 -3.50
C PHE A 67 8.75 -1.13 -4.13
N CYS A 68 8.63 -2.27 -3.47
CA CYS A 68 9.34 -3.49 -3.86
C CYS A 68 8.41 -4.69 -4.04
N GLY A 69 8.59 -5.40 -5.15
CA GLY A 69 7.90 -6.65 -5.48
C GLY A 69 6.97 -6.55 -6.68
N ASP A 70 5.70 -6.94 -6.53
CA ASP A 70 4.71 -6.86 -7.60
C ASP A 70 4.12 -5.45 -7.70
N LEU A 71 4.72 -4.63 -8.55
CA LEU A 71 4.24 -3.26 -8.79
C LEU A 71 3.20 -3.20 -9.91
N LYS A 72 3.10 -4.25 -10.74
CA LYS A 72 2.17 -4.32 -11.86
C LYS A 72 0.72 -4.51 -11.41
N PHE A 73 0.49 -5.41 -10.47
CA PHE A 73 -0.83 -5.78 -9.98
C PHE A 73 -1.10 -5.31 -8.54
N GLY A 74 -0.11 -4.66 -7.93
CA GLY A 74 -0.13 -4.20 -6.56
C GLY A 74 -1.07 -3.01 -6.31
N ARG A 75 -2.38 -3.23 -6.21
CA ARG A 75 -3.36 -2.14 -5.97
C ARG A 75 -3.05 -1.27 -4.75
N THR A 76 -2.43 -1.84 -3.71
CA THR A 76 -2.02 -1.09 -2.51
C THR A 76 -0.90 -0.12 -2.84
N VAL A 77 0.07 -0.55 -3.68
CA VAL A 77 1.13 0.31 -4.22
C VAL A 77 0.53 1.45 -5.04
N HIS A 78 -0.33 1.12 -6.00
CA HIS A 78 -0.96 2.10 -6.88
C HIS A 78 -1.73 3.17 -6.11
N SER A 79 -2.51 2.75 -5.12
CA SER A 79 -3.30 3.64 -4.29
C SER A 79 -2.41 4.52 -3.40
N LEU A 80 -1.34 3.95 -2.82
CA LEU A 80 -0.42 4.69 -1.97
C LEU A 80 0.41 5.70 -2.78
N ILE A 81 0.91 5.34 -3.96
CA ILE A 81 1.61 6.26 -4.86
C ILE A 81 0.71 7.45 -5.23
N LYS A 82 -0.54 7.19 -5.62
CA LYS A 82 -1.52 8.25 -5.93
C LYS A 82 -1.77 9.17 -4.72
N ALA A 83 -1.84 8.64 -3.51
CA ALA A 83 -2.05 9.42 -2.31
C ALA A 83 -0.83 10.27 -1.97
N LEU A 84 0.36 9.67 -1.98
CA LEU A 84 1.63 10.33 -1.68
C LEU A 84 2.01 11.39 -2.72
N SER A 85 1.57 11.26 -3.97
CA SER A 85 1.81 12.27 -5.03
C SER A 85 1.14 13.63 -4.78
N ARG A 86 0.44 13.80 -3.67
CA ARG A 86 -0.11 15.07 -3.18
C ARG A 86 0.86 15.83 -2.28
N TYR A 87 1.94 15.18 -1.84
CA TYR A 87 2.96 15.75 -0.97
C TYR A 87 4.22 16.06 -1.76
N GLU A 88 4.97 17.04 -1.30
CA GLU A 88 6.14 17.56 -2.01
C GLU A 88 7.42 16.80 -1.65
N ASN A 89 8.39 16.84 -2.57
CA ASN A 89 9.76 16.34 -2.35
C ASN A 89 9.82 14.87 -1.94
N ILE A 90 8.94 14.03 -2.48
CA ILE A 90 9.03 12.58 -2.33
C ILE A 90 9.83 12.03 -3.51
N GLN A 91 10.83 11.20 -3.20
CA GLN A 91 11.55 10.42 -4.19
C GLN A 91 10.97 9.00 -4.23
N TYR A 92 10.55 8.56 -5.41
CA TYR A 92 9.98 7.23 -5.61
C TYR A 92 11.03 6.32 -6.24
N ILE A 93 11.30 5.18 -5.58
CA ILE A 93 12.15 4.12 -6.11
C ILE A 93 11.29 2.88 -6.31
N LEU A 94 11.15 2.45 -7.55
CA LEU A 94 10.30 1.33 -7.95
C LEU A 94 11.22 0.12 -8.19
N ILE A 95 11.11 -0.87 -7.28
CA ILE A 95 12.02 -2.02 -7.22
C ILE A 95 11.26 -3.26 -7.67
N SER A 96 11.47 -3.68 -8.92
CA SER A 96 10.77 -4.84 -9.48
C SER A 96 11.50 -5.42 -10.69
N PRO A 97 11.29 -6.71 -11.03
CA PRO A 97 11.73 -7.22 -12.31
C PRO A 97 10.90 -6.56 -13.44
N GLU A 98 11.41 -6.61 -14.66
CA GLU A 98 10.79 -5.99 -15.85
C GLU A 98 9.31 -6.38 -15.99
N GLU A 99 8.98 -7.64 -15.76
CA GLU A 99 7.62 -8.19 -15.93
C GLU A 99 6.61 -7.67 -14.90
N LEU A 100 7.10 -7.18 -13.75
CA LEU A 100 6.29 -6.68 -12.63
C LEU A 100 6.42 -5.17 -12.41
N GLN A 101 6.95 -4.45 -13.38
CA GLN A 101 7.05 -2.99 -13.34
C GLN A 101 5.67 -2.34 -13.25
N ILE A 102 5.66 -1.13 -12.71
CA ILE A 102 4.44 -0.33 -12.59
C ILE A 102 3.81 -0.06 -13.97
N PRO A 103 2.47 -0.11 -14.10
CA PRO A 103 1.81 0.10 -15.38
C PRO A 103 2.05 1.50 -15.96
N GLU A 104 2.18 1.58 -17.29
CA GLU A 104 2.42 2.82 -18.03
C GLU A 104 1.39 3.93 -17.74
N TYR A 105 0.11 3.56 -17.52
CA TYR A 105 -0.91 4.57 -17.19
C TYR A 105 -0.61 5.29 -15.87
N LEU A 106 -0.01 4.59 -14.89
CA LEU A 106 0.39 5.20 -13.62
C LEU A 106 1.63 6.08 -13.78
N LYS A 107 2.60 5.67 -14.61
CA LYS A 107 3.75 6.51 -14.93
C LYS A 107 3.29 7.84 -15.54
N LYS A 108 2.42 7.78 -16.54
CA LYS A 108 1.88 8.96 -17.21
C LYS A 108 1.01 9.84 -16.30
N ASP A 109 0.03 9.24 -15.62
CA ASP A 109 -0.96 10.02 -14.87
C ASP A 109 -0.45 10.58 -13.55
N VAL A 110 0.52 9.92 -12.91
CA VAL A 110 1.02 10.32 -11.59
C VAL A 110 2.37 11.00 -11.69
N PHE A 111 3.34 10.36 -12.34
CA PHE A 111 4.72 10.87 -12.35
C PHE A 111 4.95 11.91 -13.43
N GLU A 112 4.72 11.58 -14.70
CA GLU A 112 4.98 12.48 -15.83
C GLU A 112 4.09 13.72 -15.80
N LYS A 113 2.77 13.53 -15.65
CA LYS A 113 1.79 14.63 -15.64
C LYS A 113 2.01 15.63 -14.52
N LYS A 114 2.56 15.19 -13.39
CA LYS A 114 2.85 16.05 -12.23
C LYS A 114 4.33 16.45 -12.13
N GLY A 115 5.18 15.99 -13.03
CA GLY A 115 6.63 16.25 -12.97
C GLY A 115 7.30 15.64 -11.73
N ILE A 116 6.78 14.52 -11.22
CA ILE A 116 7.32 13.86 -10.04
C ILE A 116 8.45 12.92 -10.46
N PRO A 117 9.68 13.07 -9.93
CA PRO A 117 10.79 12.17 -10.28
C PRO A 117 10.57 10.78 -9.68
N PHE A 118 10.91 9.75 -10.45
CA PHE A 118 10.97 8.37 -10.01
C PHE A 118 12.14 7.66 -10.66
N ARG A 119 12.58 6.56 -10.03
CA ARG A 119 13.63 5.69 -10.55
C ARG A 119 13.17 4.24 -10.49
N GLU A 120 13.37 3.49 -11.57
CA GLU A 120 13.15 2.05 -11.62
C GLU A 120 14.47 1.32 -11.45
N VAL A 121 14.49 0.30 -10.61
CA VAL A 121 15.65 -0.55 -10.35
C VAL A 121 15.20 -2.01 -10.18
N GLU A 122 16.10 -2.94 -10.51
CA GLU A 122 15.80 -4.36 -10.34
C GLU A 122 16.26 -4.91 -8.99
N ARG A 123 17.27 -4.31 -8.38
CA ARG A 123 17.91 -4.83 -7.16
C ARG A 123 17.71 -3.89 -5.99
N MET A 124 17.07 -4.39 -4.92
CA MET A 124 16.84 -3.57 -3.72
C MET A 124 18.14 -3.20 -3.00
N GLU A 125 19.16 -4.05 -3.07
CA GLU A 125 20.44 -3.83 -2.39
C GLU A 125 21.14 -2.55 -2.85
N GLU A 126 20.92 -2.14 -4.09
CA GLU A 126 21.55 -0.94 -4.68
C GLU A 126 20.99 0.36 -4.07
N VAL A 127 19.79 0.32 -3.55
CA VAL A 127 19.06 1.50 -3.09
C VAL A 127 18.75 1.51 -1.59
N MET A 128 19.00 0.40 -0.88
CA MET A 128 18.74 0.30 0.55
C MET A 128 19.31 1.44 1.40
N PRO A 129 20.55 1.96 1.14
CA PRO A 129 21.11 3.07 1.92
C PRO A 129 20.37 4.40 1.73
N GLU A 130 19.58 4.54 0.66
CA GLU A 130 18.89 5.79 0.35
C GLU A 130 17.49 5.85 0.99
N LEU A 131 16.89 4.67 1.26
CA LEU A 131 15.48 4.56 1.62
C LEU A 131 15.19 5.05 3.05
N ASP A 132 14.15 5.86 3.18
CA ASP A 132 13.50 6.17 4.46
C ASP A 132 12.38 5.17 4.76
N ILE A 133 11.74 4.66 3.71
CA ILE A 133 10.67 3.67 3.78
C ILE A 133 10.88 2.63 2.68
N ILE A 134 10.70 1.37 3.02
CA ILE A 134 10.52 0.30 2.04
C ILE A 134 9.12 -0.31 2.21
N TYR A 135 8.33 -0.27 1.14
CA TYR A 135 7.00 -0.88 1.08
C TYR A 135 7.10 -2.19 0.29
N MET A 136 7.05 -3.30 1.00
CA MET A 136 7.16 -4.63 0.42
C MET A 136 5.79 -5.15 -0.01
N THR A 137 5.75 -5.84 -1.15
CA THR A 137 4.55 -6.53 -1.64
C THR A 137 4.88 -7.97 -2.01
N ARG A 138 3.89 -8.85 -1.92
CA ARG A 138 4.03 -10.23 -2.38
C ARG A 138 3.76 -10.35 -3.87
N VAL A 139 4.40 -11.31 -4.52
CA VAL A 139 4.07 -11.74 -5.87
C VAL A 139 2.82 -12.66 -5.79
N GLN A 140 1.70 -12.23 -6.40
CA GLN A 140 0.40 -12.88 -6.27
C GLN A 140 0.21 -13.95 -7.35
N ARG A 141 0.17 -15.24 -6.99
CA ARG A 141 0.00 -16.37 -7.93
C ARG A 141 -1.24 -16.21 -8.82
N GLU A 142 -2.33 -15.75 -8.26
CA GLU A 142 -3.62 -15.58 -8.92
C GLU A 142 -3.61 -14.55 -10.08
N ARG A 143 -2.51 -13.82 -10.25
CA ARG A 143 -2.33 -12.80 -11.30
C ARG A 143 -1.53 -13.29 -12.51
N PHE A 144 -0.95 -14.49 -12.43
CA PHE A 144 -0.16 -15.05 -13.51
C PHE A 144 -0.99 -16.02 -14.35
N PHE A 145 -0.93 -15.87 -15.67
CA PHE A 145 -1.51 -16.82 -16.61
C PHE A 145 -0.67 -18.09 -16.76
N ASN A 146 0.65 -17.96 -16.53
CA ASN A 146 1.62 -19.06 -16.64
C ASN A 146 2.23 -19.34 -15.25
N GLU A 147 2.10 -20.58 -14.78
CA GLU A 147 2.67 -21.01 -13.51
C GLU A 147 4.20 -20.95 -13.48
N ALA A 148 4.86 -21.16 -14.63
CA ALA A 148 6.32 -21.10 -14.72
C ALA A 148 6.84 -19.67 -14.45
N ASP A 149 6.15 -18.65 -14.91
CA ASP A 149 6.51 -17.24 -14.64
C ASP A 149 6.33 -16.91 -13.15
N TYR A 150 5.26 -17.39 -12.53
CA TYR A 150 5.07 -17.25 -11.09
C TYR A 150 6.19 -17.92 -10.29
N ILE A 151 6.54 -19.17 -10.63
CA ILE A 151 7.61 -19.91 -9.93
C ILE A 151 8.95 -19.20 -10.06
N ARG A 152 9.25 -18.62 -11.23
CA ARG A 152 10.48 -17.84 -11.48
C ARG A 152 10.55 -16.56 -10.65
N LEU A 153 9.42 -15.86 -10.48
CA LEU A 153 9.36 -14.53 -9.89
C LEU A 153 8.97 -14.48 -8.41
N LYS A 154 8.32 -15.52 -7.88
CA LYS A 154 7.80 -15.55 -6.50
C LYS A 154 8.83 -15.27 -5.42
N ASP A 155 10.10 -15.66 -5.65
CA ASP A 155 11.20 -15.52 -4.70
C ASP A 155 12.21 -14.44 -5.11
N SER A 156 11.89 -13.60 -6.12
CA SER A 156 12.80 -12.57 -6.63
C SER A 156 13.16 -11.52 -5.59
N TYR A 157 12.26 -11.24 -4.66
CA TYR A 157 12.45 -10.20 -3.65
C TYR A 157 12.12 -10.72 -2.25
N ILE A 158 13.15 -11.19 -1.55
CA ILE A 158 13.06 -11.57 -0.15
C ILE A 158 13.88 -10.57 0.66
N LEU A 159 13.23 -9.81 1.53
CA LEU A 159 13.90 -8.94 2.48
C LEU A 159 14.36 -9.76 3.68
N ASP A 160 15.66 -9.79 3.93
CA ASP A 160 16.30 -10.49 5.03
C ASP A 160 17.26 -9.57 5.81
N MET A 161 17.88 -10.11 6.86
CA MET A 161 18.78 -9.35 7.72
C MET A 161 20.08 -8.92 7.00
N ASP A 162 20.51 -9.65 5.97
CA ASP A 162 21.73 -9.29 5.23
C ASP A 162 21.51 -8.05 4.37
N LYS A 163 20.35 -7.96 3.72
CA LYS A 163 19.96 -6.77 2.95
C LYS A 163 19.75 -5.53 3.82
N LEU A 164 19.35 -5.72 5.07
CA LEU A 164 19.17 -4.62 6.04
C LEU A 164 20.47 -4.07 6.63
N LYS A 165 21.62 -4.70 6.40
CA LYS A 165 22.92 -4.23 6.95
C LYS A 165 23.31 -2.82 6.45
N ASN A 166 22.98 -2.52 5.20
CA ASN A 166 23.30 -1.23 4.57
C ASN A 166 22.13 -0.23 4.62
N ALA A 167 21.00 -0.59 5.22
CA ALA A 167 19.85 0.29 5.34
C ALA A 167 20.07 1.32 6.46
N LYS A 168 19.37 2.45 6.36
CA LYS A 168 19.35 3.46 7.43
C LYS A 168 18.85 2.85 8.74
N GLU A 169 19.34 3.36 9.86
CA GLU A 169 18.91 2.94 11.20
C GLU A 169 17.42 3.25 11.44
N ASP A 170 16.93 4.35 10.85
CA ASP A 170 15.55 4.80 10.94
C ASP A 170 14.67 4.32 9.77
N LEU A 171 15.15 3.40 8.92
CA LEU A 171 14.33 2.80 7.86
C LEU A 171 13.00 2.28 8.43
N SER A 172 11.89 2.53 7.76
CA SER A 172 10.59 1.94 8.10
C SER A 172 10.19 0.89 7.08
N ILE A 173 10.03 -0.37 7.53
CA ILE A 173 9.63 -1.50 6.68
C ILE A 173 8.12 -1.69 6.80
N LEU A 174 7.39 -1.44 5.72
CA LEU A 174 5.94 -1.56 5.62
C LEU A 174 5.55 -2.77 4.74
N HIS A 175 4.42 -3.37 5.06
CA HIS A 175 3.82 -4.44 4.28
C HIS A 175 2.32 -4.51 4.57
N PRO A 176 1.43 -4.60 3.55
CA PRO A 176 -0.02 -4.62 3.77
C PRO A 176 -0.53 -5.90 4.44
N LEU A 177 0.31 -6.94 4.57
CA LEU A 177 -0.03 -8.27 5.09
C LEU A 177 -1.27 -8.91 4.41
N PRO A 178 -1.44 -10.24 4.42
CA PRO A 178 -0.48 -11.21 4.93
C PRO A 178 0.73 -11.38 3.99
N ARG A 179 1.88 -11.67 4.56
CA ARG A 179 3.08 -12.06 3.80
C ARG A 179 3.16 -13.58 3.64
N VAL A 180 3.97 -14.03 2.67
CA VAL A 180 4.35 -15.43 2.48
C VAL A 180 5.83 -15.60 2.85
N ASN A 181 6.75 -15.24 1.94
CA ASN A 181 8.18 -15.37 2.14
C ASN A 181 8.98 -14.10 1.77
N GLU A 182 8.30 -13.09 1.24
CA GLU A 182 8.91 -11.83 0.78
C GLU A 182 9.57 -10.99 1.89
N ILE A 183 9.26 -11.30 3.14
CA ILE A 183 10.02 -10.81 4.31
C ILE A 183 10.35 -12.00 5.20
N SER A 184 11.63 -12.21 5.46
CA SER A 184 12.10 -13.25 6.38
C SER A 184 11.53 -13.04 7.78
N VAL A 185 11.11 -14.10 8.46
CA VAL A 185 10.63 -14.05 9.85
C VAL A 185 11.66 -13.51 10.83
N LYS A 186 12.95 -13.54 10.49
CA LYS A 186 14.02 -12.95 11.31
C LYS A 186 13.89 -11.44 11.40
N VAL A 187 13.33 -10.80 10.37
CA VAL A 187 13.10 -9.34 10.33
C VAL A 187 12.03 -8.89 11.32
N ASP A 188 11.14 -9.77 11.79
CA ASP A 188 10.08 -9.44 12.74
C ASP A 188 10.59 -8.84 14.06
N ARG A 189 11.84 -9.16 14.43
CA ARG A 189 12.47 -8.67 15.64
C ARG A 189 13.30 -7.39 15.42
N ASP A 190 13.47 -6.96 14.17
CA ASP A 190 14.16 -5.72 13.85
C ASP A 190 13.26 -4.53 14.21
N PRO A 191 13.76 -3.51 14.92
CA PRO A 191 12.96 -2.33 15.29
C PRO A 191 12.40 -1.57 14.10
N ARG A 192 13.02 -1.70 12.92
CA ARG A 192 12.58 -1.11 11.64
C ARG A 192 11.37 -1.81 11.04
N ALA A 193 11.00 -3.01 11.52
CA ALA A 193 9.80 -3.73 11.08
C ALA A 193 8.53 -3.05 11.61
N CYS A 194 7.86 -2.30 10.75
CA CYS A 194 6.67 -1.51 11.10
C CYS A 194 5.35 -2.20 10.77
N TYR A 195 5.34 -3.28 10.00
CA TYR A 195 4.13 -3.88 9.42
C TYR A 195 3.11 -4.42 10.45
N PHE A 196 3.53 -4.82 11.64
CA PHE A 196 2.57 -5.17 12.69
C PHE A 196 1.96 -3.92 13.35
N ARG A 197 2.77 -2.86 13.54
CA ARG A 197 2.24 -1.56 13.98
C ARG A 197 1.33 -0.94 12.90
N GLN A 198 1.68 -1.13 11.62
CA GLN A 198 0.84 -0.75 10.49
C GLN A 198 -0.53 -1.47 10.55
N ALA A 199 -0.57 -2.77 10.81
CA ALA A 199 -1.82 -3.52 10.99
C ALA A 199 -2.68 -2.94 12.13
N LEU A 200 -2.06 -2.60 13.28
CA LEU A 200 -2.74 -1.92 14.40
C LEU A 200 -3.24 -0.52 14.01
N ASN A 201 -2.45 0.24 13.28
CA ASN A 201 -2.85 1.55 12.73
C ASN A 201 -4.07 1.40 11.81
N GLY A 202 -4.17 0.29 11.09
CA GLY A 202 -5.34 -0.06 10.28
C GLY A 202 -6.63 -0.18 11.08
N LYS A 203 -6.57 -0.68 12.32
CA LYS A 203 -7.72 -0.67 13.24
C LYS A 203 -8.12 0.77 13.57
N HIS A 204 -7.17 1.57 14.02
CA HIS A 204 -7.45 2.94 14.47
C HIS A 204 -8.00 3.83 13.35
N VAL A 205 -7.40 3.79 12.17
CA VAL A 205 -7.86 4.62 11.04
C VAL A 205 -9.24 4.21 10.54
N ARG A 206 -9.57 2.91 10.56
CA ARG A 206 -10.90 2.43 10.18
C ARG A 206 -11.97 2.81 11.19
N MET A 207 -11.63 2.78 12.49
CA MET A 207 -12.53 3.30 13.52
C MET A 207 -12.81 4.79 13.31
N ALA A 208 -11.78 5.60 13.13
CA ALA A 208 -11.91 7.04 12.85
C ALA A 208 -12.73 7.30 11.58
N LEU A 209 -12.48 6.55 10.50
CA LEU A 209 -13.24 6.67 9.25
C LEU A 209 -14.74 6.37 9.46
N ILE A 210 -15.08 5.33 10.21
CA ILE A 210 -16.48 4.97 10.51
C ILE A 210 -17.13 6.08 11.35
N MET A 211 -16.45 6.56 12.37
CA MET A 211 -16.96 7.64 13.22
C MET A 211 -17.21 8.92 12.41
N ASP A 212 -16.25 9.33 11.59
CA ASP A 212 -16.35 10.51 10.73
C ASP A 212 -17.54 10.41 9.76
N LEU A 213 -17.68 9.26 9.07
CA LEU A 213 -18.79 9.03 8.12
C LEU A 213 -20.17 8.96 8.78
N LEU A 214 -20.25 8.59 10.04
CA LEU A 214 -21.48 8.57 10.84
C LEU A 214 -21.74 9.88 11.61
N GLY A 215 -20.85 10.88 11.47
CA GLY A 215 -20.96 12.14 12.21
C GLY A 215 -20.75 11.98 13.72
N VAL A 216 -20.08 10.90 14.17
CA VAL A 216 -19.76 10.66 15.57
C VAL A 216 -18.41 11.26 15.87
N HIS A 217 -18.37 12.29 16.70
CA HIS A 217 -17.14 12.89 17.17
C HIS A 217 -16.77 12.31 18.54
N ALA A 218 -15.48 12.04 18.76
CA ALA A 218 -15.01 11.72 20.10
C ALA A 218 -15.16 12.99 20.95
N ASP A 219 -15.79 12.87 22.12
CA ASP A 219 -15.78 13.97 23.09
C ASP A 219 -14.32 14.29 23.45
N GLU A 220 -13.93 15.55 23.25
CA GLU A 220 -12.65 16.07 23.74
C GLU A 220 -12.74 16.16 25.26
N ASN A 221 -12.39 15.07 25.95
CA ASN A 221 -12.20 15.03 27.42
C ASN A 221 -10.72 15.05 27.74
#